data_d69151ab876ff1779b1a77df9e96fbb9
#
_entry.id   d69151ab876ff1779b1a77df9e96fbb9
#
_cell.length_a   1.000
_cell.length_b   1.000
_cell.length_c   1.000
_cell.angle_alpha   90.00
_cell.angle_beta   90.00
_cell.angle_gamma   90.00
#
_symmetry.space_group_name_H-M   'P 1'
#
loop_
_entity.id
_entity.type
_entity.pdbx_description
1 polymer ?
#
loop_
_entity_poly.entity_id
_entity_poly.type
_entity_poly.pdbx_seq_one_letter_code
_entity_poly.pdbx_strand_id
1 'polypeptide(L)'
;INPDGYVYNESIQPNGGGMHRKNRLDTGCGNGTQRGVDLNRNYGYGWGANNTGSSNNPCSEPYRGESAFSEPETQVVSDFILSRFFKNVLPYHTYSNVYIHPFGNASLPPEPDLTTFQEIGNEMARYNGYPVGTGYETIGYTVNGDAVDWTYGDQGLIAYTPEVGSSSQGFW
;
A
#
# COMPACT_ATOMS: atom_id res chain seq x y z
N ILE A 1 -4.03 2.81 -7.37
CA ILE A 1 -4.43 2.84 -8.81
C ILE A 1 -3.30 2.22 -9.61
N ASN A 2 -3.58 1.14 -10.33
CA ASN A 2 -2.61 0.39 -11.13
C ASN A 2 -3.30 -0.16 -12.39
N PRO A 3 -3.51 0.67 -13.41
CA PRO A 3 -4.22 0.25 -14.62
C PRO A 3 -3.46 -0.84 -15.39
N ASP A 4 -2.15 -0.77 -15.43
CA ASP A 4 -1.30 -1.73 -16.14
C ASP A 4 -1.37 -3.13 -15.50
N GLY A 5 -1.30 -3.20 -14.17
CA GLY A 5 -1.44 -4.45 -13.44
C GLY A 5 -2.82 -5.07 -13.62
N TYR A 6 -3.87 -4.23 -13.61
CA TYR A 6 -5.23 -4.68 -13.87
C TYR A 6 -5.37 -5.30 -15.27
N VAL A 7 -4.98 -4.56 -16.32
CA VAL A 7 -5.06 -5.04 -17.71
C VAL A 7 -4.24 -6.32 -17.93
N TYR A 8 -3.08 -6.39 -17.30
CA TYR A 8 -2.25 -7.60 -17.35
C TYR A 8 -2.96 -8.80 -16.70
N ASN A 9 -3.52 -8.63 -15.50
CA ASN A 9 -4.28 -9.69 -14.83
C ASN A 9 -5.45 -10.17 -15.68
N GLU A 10 -6.24 -9.27 -16.26
CA GLU A 10 -7.32 -9.62 -17.20
C GLU A 10 -6.82 -10.44 -18.40
N SER A 11 -5.62 -10.14 -18.90
CA SER A 11 -5.05 -10.85 -20.05
C SER A 11 -4.60 -12.28 -19.74
N ILE A 12 -4.11 -12.53 -18.51
CA ILE A 12 -3.60 -13.86 -18.11
C ILE A 12 -4.62 -14.68 -17.33
N GLN A 13 -5.60 -14.04 -16.72
CA GLN A 13 -6.65 -14.62 -15.88
C GLN A 13 -8.01 -13.97 -16.16
N PRO A 14 -8.58 -14.12 -17.37
CA PRO A 14 -9.79 -13.40 -17.77
C PRO A 14 -11.05 -13.76 -16.97
N ASN A 15 -10.99 -14.82 -16.19
CA ASN A 15 -12.08 -15.26 -15.30
C ASN A 15 -11.83 -14.88 -13.82
N GLY A 16 -10.89 -13.97 -13.57
CA GLY A 16 -10.50 -13.53 -12.22
C GLY A 16 -9.34 -14.31 -11.62
N GLY A 17 -8.82 -13.83 -10.48
CA GLY A 17 -7.74 -14.46 -9.73
C GLY A 17 -6.33 -14.09 -10.17
N GLY A 18 -6.15 -13.09 -11.00
CA GLY A 18 -4.84 -12.57 -11.36
C GLY A 18 -4.16 -11.88 -10.17
N MET A 19 -2.90 -12.24 -9.89
CA MET A 19 -2.19 -11.81 -8.68
C MET A 19 -1.04 -10.81 -8.95
N HIS A 20 -0.95 -10.28 -10.18
CA HIS A 20 0.07 -9.31 -10.50
C HIS A 20 -0.27 -7.96 -9.87
N ARG A 21 0.56 -7.50 -8.93
CA ARG A 21 0.34 -6.26 -8.16
C ARG A 21 1.20 -5.08 -8.62
N LYS A 22 2.27 -5.34 -9.37
CA LYS A 22 3.22 -4.34 -9.85
C LYS A 22 2.67 -3.64 -11.09
N ASN A 23 3.20 -2.47 -11.46
CA ASN A 23 2.95 -1.92 -12.78
C ASN A 23 3.66 -2.76 -13.87
N ARG A 24 3.72 -2.27 -15.11
CA ARG A 24 4.33 -3.02 -16.21
C ARG A 24 5.58 -2.36 -16.78
N LEU A 25 6.27 -1.52 -15.99
CA LEU A 25 7.57 -0.95 -16.36
C LEU A 25 8.53 -2.07 -16.77
N ASP A 26 9.29 -1.86 -17.83
CA ASP A 26 10.34 -2.81 -18.23
C ASP A 26 11.57 -2.66 -17.33
N THR A 27 11.71 -3.63 -16.44
CA THR A 27 12.82 -3.70 -15.47
C THR A 27 13.90 -4.69 -15.88
N GLY A 28 13.83 -5.24 -17.11
CA GLY A 28 14.75 -6.29 -17.57
C GLY A 28 14.47 -7.68 -16.99
N CYS A 29 13.38 -7.85 -16.24
CA CYS A 29 13.03 -9.10 -15.55
C CYS A 29 12.09 -10.02 -16.37
N GLY A 30 12.10 -9.88 -17.70
CA GLY A 30 11.20 -10.63 -18.58
C GLY A 30 9.76 -10.10 -18.55
N ASN A 31 8.82 -10.87 -19.09
CA ASN A 31 7.42 -10.45 -19.26
C ASN A 31 6.44 -11.03 -18.23
N GLY A 32 6.94 -11.81 -17.28
CA GLY A 32 6.14 -12.47 -16.24
C GLY A 32 5.72 -11.53 -15.10
N THR A 33 5.33 -12.12 -13.99
CA THR A 33 4.90 -11.41 -12.77
C THR A 33 6.03 -10.66 -12.06
N GLN A 34 7.30 -10.97 -12.38
CA GLN A 34 8.47 -10.29 -11.83
C GLN A 34 8.68 -8.88 -12.41
N ARG A 35 8.08 -8.57 -13.59
CA ARG A 35 8.19 -7.28 -14.25
C ARG A 35 7.47 -6.18 -13.49
N GLY A 36 8.05 -4.97 -13.48
CA GLY A 36 7.45 -3.76 -12.95
C GLY A 36 7.87 -3.39 -11.54
N VAL A 37 7.29 -2.30 -11.03
CA VAL A 37 7.49 -1.75 -9.70
C VAL A 37 6.27 -2.02 -8.82
N ASP A 38 6.48 -2.37 -7.57
CA ASP A 38 5.41 -2.39 -6.56
C ASP A 38 5.07 -0.95 -6.16
N LEU A 39 3.95 -0.44 -6.68
CA LEU A 39 3.56 0.95 -6.49
C LEU A 39 3.37 1.29 -5.00
N ASN A 40 2.99 0.32 -4.17
CA ASN A 40 2.88 0.51 -2.71
C ASN A 40 4.22 0.30 -1.97
N ARG A 41 5.35 0.50 -2.66
CA ARG A 41 6.72 0.62 -2.13
C ARG A 41 7.43 1.84 -2.74
N ASN A 42 6.72 2.64 -3.53
CA ASN A 42 7.31 3.73 -4.33
C ASN A 42 7.01 5.13 -3.80
N TYR A 43 6.34 5.27 -2.62
CA TYR A 43 6.10 6.56 -1.96
C TYR A 43 7.30 7.02 -1.13
N GLY A 44 7.34 8.33 -0.80
CA GLY A 44 8.55 9.00 -0.27
C GLY A 44 8.93 8.62 1.16
N TYR A 45 7.95 8.56 2.07
CA TYR A 45 8.24 8.34 3.49
C TYR A 45 8.89 6.98 3.73
N GLY A 46 10.07 6.98 4.34
CA GLY A 46 10.82 5.76 4.60
C GLY A 46 11.28 4.98 3.37
N TRP A 47 11.14 5.53 2.16
CA TRP A 47 11.56 4.85 0.94
C TRP A 47 13.02 4.44 0.97
N GLY A 48 13.28 3.17 0.71
CA GLY A 48 14.65 2.67 0.66
C GLY A 48 15.39 2.61 2.00
N ALA A 49 14.70 2.81 3.12
CA ALA A 49 15.32 2.78 4.45
C ALA A 49 16.07 1.47 4.72
N ASN A 50 15.56 0.37 4.22
CA ASN A 50 16.19 -0.95 4.25
C ASN A 50 15.56 -1.86 3.18
N ASN A 51 16.01 -3.14 3.12
CA ASN A 51 15.46 -4.16 2.24
C ASN A 51 14.48 -5.12 2.98
N THR A 52 13.92 -4.69 4.10
CA THR A 52 12.86 -5.42 4.80
C THR A 52 11.51 -4.80 4.42
N GLY A 53 10.63 -5.58 3.79
CA GLY A 53 9.32 -5.10 3.32
C GLY A 53 9.33 -4.30 2.01
N SER A 54 10.51 -3.98 1.46
CA SER A 54 10.71 -3.54 0.07
C SER A 54 12.03 -4.07 -0.47
N SER A 55 12.30 -3.95 -1.76
CA SER A 55 13.52 -4.48 -2.38
C SER A 55 14.09 -3.50 -3.39
N ASN A 56 15.43 -3.43 -3.48
CA ASN A 56 16.15 -2.77 -4.57
C ASN A 56 16.44 -3.70 -5.76
N ASN A 57 16.07 -4.99 -5.68
CA ASN A 57 16.22 -5.92 -6.79
C ASN A 57 15.02 -5.78 -7.76
N PRO A 58 15.24 -5.37 -9.03
CA PRO A 58 14.17 -5.15 -10.01
C PRO A 58 13.26 -6.37 -10.26
N CYS A 59 13.79 -7.58 -10.06
CA CYS A 59 13.04 -8.82 -10.27
C CYS A 59 12.33 -9.34 -9.01
N SER A 60 12.45 -8.62 -7.91
CA SER A 60 11.77 -8.96 -6.65
C SER A 60 10.31 -8.52 -6.67
N GLU A 61 9.45 -9.26 -5.98
CA GLU A 61 8.03 -8.91 -5.84
C GLU A 61 7.83 -7.50 -5.23
N PRO A 62 8.46 -7.15 -4.08
CA PRO A 62 8.31 -5.82 -3.51
C PRO A 62 9.35 -4.82 -4.06
N TYR A 63 9.69 -4.86 -5.36
CA TYR A 63 10.62 -3.89 -5.96
C TYR A 63 10.07 -2.48 -5.86
N ARG A 64 10.82 -1.57 -5.25
CA ARG A 64 10.39 -0.20 -4.91
C ARG A 64 10.64 0.85 -5.98
N GLY A 65 11.18 0.47 -7.16
CA GLY A 65 11.60 1.42 -8.18
C GLY A 65 13.01 1.96 -7.95
N GLU A 66 13.47 2.84 -8.85
CA GLU A 66 14.82 3.43 -8.81
C GLU A 66 14.93 4.60 -7.82
N SER A 67 13.82 5.29 -7.58
CA SER A 67 13.70 6.36 -6.59
C SER A 67 12.27 6.44 -6.05
N ALA A 68 12.08 7.16 -4.95
CA ALA A 68 10.74 7.53 -4.52
C ALA A 68 10.01 8.27 -5.64
N PHE A 69 8.74 7.94 -5.84
CA PHE A 69 7.91 8.51 -6.91
C PHE A 69 8.51 8.38 -8.31
N SER A 70 9.28 7.31 -8.58
CA SER A 70 9.75 7.03 -9.95
C SER A 70 8.62 6.73 -10.92
N GLU A 71 7.49 6.22 -10.42
CA GLU A 71 6.40 5.73 -11.24
C GLU A 71 5.33 6.81 -11.48
N PRO A 72 4.84 6.97 -12.72
CA PRO A 72 3.82 7.98 -13.04
C PRO A 72 2.53 7.77 -12.24
N GLU A 73 2.17 6.53 -11.91
CA GLU A 73 0.98 6.22 -11.13
C GLU A 73 1.07 6.79 -9.70
N THR A 74 2.22 6.69 -9.05
CA THR A 74 2.43 7.25 -7.71
C THR A 74 2.54 8.76 -7.74
N GLN A 75 3.14 9.34 -8.80
CA GLN A 75 3.18 10.79 -9.01
C GLN A 75 1.77 11.37 -9.17
N VAL A 76 0.94 10.78 -10.01
CA VAL A 76 -0.45 11.25 -10.22
C VAL A 76 -1.26 11.20 -8.93
N VAL A 77 -1.12 10.13 -8.14
CA VAL A 77 -1.82 10.01 -6.85
C VAL A 77 -1.32 11.05 -5.85
N SER A 78 0.00 11.24 -5.75
CA SER A 78 0.57 12.25 -4.85
C SER A 78 0.16 13.67 -5.24
N ASP A 79 0.24 14.02 -6.53
CA ASP A 79 -0.17 15.33 -7.04
C ASP A 79 -1.67 15.58 -6.78
N PHE A 80 -2.51 14.57 -6.95
CA PHE A 80 -3.92 14.66 -6.65
C PHE A 80 -4.17 14.93 -5.17
N ILE A 81 -3.50 14.22 -4.27
CA ILE A 81 -3.63 14.42 -2.82
C ILE A 81 -3.15 15.84 -2.44
N LEU A 82 -1.99 16.26 -2.95
CA LEU A 82 -1.41 17.57 -2.68
C LEU A 82 -2.23 18.74 -3.24
N SER A 83 -2.98 18.51 -4.31
CA SER A 83 -3.82 19.54 -4.96
C SER A 83 -5.16 19.79 -4.27
N ARG A 84 -5.47 19.09 -3.18
CA ARG A 84 -6.77 19.13 -2.49
C ARG A 84 -6.60 19.26 -0.98
N PHE A 85 -7.68 19.65 -0.29
CA PHE A 85 -7.74 19.77 1.17
C PHE A 85 -8.38 18.51 1.77
N PHE A 86 -7.77 17.36 1.56
CA PHE A 86 -8.23 16.13 2.18
C PHE A 86 -8.05 16.17 3.70
N LYS A 87 -8.90 15.47 4.43
CA LYS A 87 -8.78 15.26 5.88
C LYS A 87 -8.31 13.85 6.19
N ASN A 88 -8.67 12.91 5.34
CA ASN A 88 -8.23 11.53 5.42
C ASN A 88 -8.07 10.91 4.03
N VAL A 89 -7.32 9.83 3.96
CA VAL A 89 -7.08 9.06 2.74
C VAL A 89 -7.18 7.58 3.06
N LEU A 90 -7.93 6.84 2.24
CA LEU A 90 -8.16 5.41 2.42
C LEU A 90 -7.77 4.64 1.14
N PRO A 91 -6.49 4.28 0.95
CA PRO A 91 -6.08 3.37 -0.11
C PRO A 91 -6.56 1.95 0.20
N TYR A 92 -7.59 1.49 -0.51
CA TYR A 92 -8.15 0.16 -0.34
C TYR A 92 -7.25 -0.90 -0.97
N HIS A 93 -7.10 -2.00 -0.23
CA HIS A 93 -6.36 -3.20 -0.62
C HIS A 93 -7.20 -4.46 -0.42
N THR A 94 -6.72 -5.58 -0.88
CA THR A 94 -7.16 -6.95 -0.58
C THR A 94 -5.92 -7.81 -0.33
N TYR A 95 -6.02 -8.75 0.61
CA TYR A 95 -7.12 -9.07 1.54
C TYR A 95 -6.57 -9.32 2.94
N SER A 96 -7.33 -9.06 4.01
CA SER A 96 -6.98 -9.55 5.37
C SER A 96 -8.05 -9.24 6.40
N ASN A 97 -9.12 -8.50 6.02
CA ASN A 97 -10.14 -8.05 6.95
C ASN A 97 -9.58 -7.21 8.12
N VAL A 98 -8.73 -6.23 7.82
CA VAL A 98 -8.09 -5.36 8.83
C VAL A 98 -8.09 -3.90 8.38
N TYR A 99 -7.90 -2.99 9.33
CA TYR A 99 -7.58 -1.57 9.09
C TYR A 99 -6.15 -1.29 9.56
N ILE A 100 -5.26 -0.99 8.61
CA ILE A 100 -3.85 -0.71 8.90
C ILE A 100 -3.64 0.80 8.95
N HIS A 101 -3.04 1.28 10.05
CA HIS A 101 -2.58 2.66 10.18
C HIS A 101 -1.04 2.75 10.21
N PRO A 102 -0.43 3.94 10.03
CA PRO A 102 1.01 4.12 10.16
C PRO A 102 1.55 3.64 11.52
N PHE A 103 2.82 3.20 11.58
CA PHE A 103 3.78 3.18 10.46
C PHE A 103 4.07 1.74 10.02
N GLY A 104 4.39 1.58 8.73
CA GLY A 104 4.74 0.30 8.14
C GLY A 104 6.01 -0.33 8.71
N ASN A 105 6.91 0.45 9.32
CA ASN A 105 8.10 -0.03 10.02
C ASN A 105 7.83 -0.55 11.44
N ALA A 106 6.55 -0.65 11.84
CA ALA A 106 6.07 -1.06 13.16
C ALA A 106 6.29 -0.02 14.29
N SER A 107 6.77 1.18 14.02
CA SER A 107 6.69 2.27 15.00
C SER A 107 5.25 2.81 15.07
N LEU A 108 4.93 3.47 16.17
CA LEU A 108 3.61 4.06 16.37
C LEU A 108 3.64 5.57 16.12
N PRO A 109 2.55 6.16 15.62
CA PRO A 109 2.37 7.61 15.65
C PRO A 109 2.55 8.18 17.05
N PRO A 110 3.03 9.42 17.20
CA PRO A 110 3.08 10.07 18.51
C PRO A 110 1.67 10.41 19.02
N GLU A 111 1.53 10.58 20.33
CA GLU A 111 0.32 11.15 20.90
C GLU A 111 0.20 12.66 20.58
N PRO A 112 -1.00 13.19 20.33
CA PRO A 112 -2.32 12.54 20.46
C PRO A 112 -2.78 11.78 19.19
N ASP A 113 -1.96 11.70 18.16
CA ASP A 113 -2.35 11.13 16.87
C ASP A 113 -2.64 9.63 16.98
N LEU A 114 -1.88 8.89 17.79
CA LEU A 114 -2.12 7.47 18.03
C LEU A 114 -3.54 7.23 18.59
N THR A 115 -3.94 8.02 19.59
CA THR A 115 -5.30 7.97 20.15
C THR A 115 -6.33 8.26 19.04
N THR A 116 -6.10 9.27 18.19
CA THR A 116 -6.99 9.59 17.07
C THR A 116 -7.10 8.43 16.07
N PHE A 117 -5.98 7.79 15.72
CA PHE A 117 -5.99 6.60 14.88
C PHE A 117 -6.80 5.46 15.50
N GLN A 118 -6.63 5.20 16.79
CA GLN A 118 -7.38 4.14 17.49
C GLN A 118 -8.88 4.43 17.52
N GLU A 119 -9.28 5.65 17.84
CA GLU A 119 -10.69 6.05 17.90
C GLU A 119 -11.38 5.94 16.53
N ILE A 120 -10.80 6.52 15.49
CA ILE A 120 -11.36 6.49 14.13
C ILE A 120 -11.37 5.05 13.59
N GLY A 121 -10.27 4.31 13.76
CA GLY A 121 -10.17 2.92 13.31
C GLY A 121 -11.21 2.02 13.97
N ASN A 122 -11.38 2.14 15.29
CA ASN A 122 -12.39 1.39 16.03
C ASN A 122 -13.83 1.74 15.60
N GLU A 123 -14.11 3.01 15.30
CA GLU A 123 -15.43 3.40 14.79
C GLU A 123 -15.68 2.86 13.37
N MET A 124 -14.67 2.86 12.50
CA MET A 124 -14.77 2.18 11.19
C MET A 124 -15.01 0.67 11.33
N ALA A 125 -14.37 0.04 12.32
CA ALA A 125 -14.48 -1.41 12.59
C ALA A 125 -15.77 -1.82 13.28
N ARG A 126 -16.59 -0.87 13.74
CA ARG A 126 -17.76 -1.10 14.60
C ARG A 126 -18.75 -2.14 14.07
N TYR A 127 -18.91 -2.22 12.74
CA TYR A 127 -19.91 -3.10 12.12
C TYR A 127 -19.34 -4.35 11.49
N ASN A 128 -18.03 -4.38 11.17
CA ASN A 128 -17.40 -5.52 10.54
C ASN A 128 -16.42 -6.26 11.46
N GLY A 129 -16.03 -5.63 12.58
CA GLY A 129 -15.15 -6.25 13.58
C GLY A 129 -13.70 -6.41 13.10
N TYR A 130 -13.27 -5.64 12.10
CA TYR A 130 -11.90 -5.72 11.61
C TYR A 130 -10.90 -5.27 12.69
N PRO A 131 -9.81 -6.02 12.94
CA PRO A 131 -8.70 -5.53 13.75
C PRO A 131 -8.15 -4.21 13.22
N VAL A 132 -7.73 -3.33 14.14
CA VAL A 132 -7.12 -2.03 13.86
C VAL A 132 -5.71 -2.01 14.44
N GLY A 133 -4.71 -1.61 13.67
CA GLY A 133 -3.33 -1.55 14.13
C GLY A 133 -2.35 -1.26 13.00
N THR A 134 -1.06 -1.31 13.31
CA THR A 134 -0.01 -1.29 12.28
C THR A 134 -0.01 -2.57 11.45
N GLY A 135 0.69 -2.58 10.31
CA GLY A 135 0.85 -3.80 9.52
C GLY A 135 1.49 -4.94 10.31
N TYR A 136 2.44 -4.62 11.20
CA TYR A 136 3.07 -5.63 12.03
C TYR A 136 2.10 -6.24 13.08
N GLU A 137 1.27 -5.42 13.71
CA GLU A 137 0.30 -5.87 14.70
C GLU A 137 -0.85 -6.68 14.10
N THR A 138 -1.26 -6.37 12.87
CA THR A 138 -2.45 -6.95 12.24
C THR A 138 -2.14 -8.12 11.31
N ILE A 139 -1.11 -8.01 10.47
CA ILE A 139 -0.76 -8.99 9.42
C ILE A 139 0.67 -9.54 9.55
N GLY A 140 1.45 -9.09 10.55
CA GLY A 140 2.70 -9.71 10.99
C GLY A 140 3.94 -9.37 10.14
N TYR A 141 3.88 -8.36 9.25
CA TYR A 141 5.06 -7.93 8.51
C TYR A 141 5.20 -6.40 8.45
N THR A 142 6.42 -5.94 8.15
CA THR A 142 6.73 -4.52 7.98
C THR A 142 6.90 -4.15 6.52
N VAL A 143 6.69 -2.88 6.21
CA VAL A 143 6.89 -2.30 4.87
C VAL A 143 7.64 -0.98 4.98
N ASN A 144 8.11 -0.46 3.85
CA ASN A 144 8.60 0.91 3.73
C ASN A 144 8.30 1.46 2.33
N GLY A 145 8.11 2.78 2.24
CA GLY A 145 7.74 3.47 1.00
C GLY A 145 6.29 3.23 0.58
N ASP A 146 5.38 2.99 1.51
CA ASP A 146 3.96 2.81 1.23
C ASP A 146 3.17 4.13 1.24
N ALA A 147 1.95 4.06 0.69
CA ALA A 147 1.10 5.24 0.54
C ALA A 147 0.60 5.79 1.88
N VAL A 148 0.32 4.92 2.86
CA VAL A 148 -0.24 5.33 4.16
C VAL A 148 0.79 6.06 4.99
N ASP A 149 2.02 5.54 5.04
CA ASP A 149 3.11 6.19 5.75
C ASP A 149 3.46 7.55 5.16
N TRP A 150 3.50 7.66 3.82
CA TRP A 150 3.72 8.93 3.16
C TRP A 150 2.59 9.94 3.42
N THR A 151 1.34 9.47 3.34
CA THR A 151 0.16 10.33 3.55
C THR A 151 0.13 10.92 4.96
N TYR A 152 0.49 10.14 5.96
CA TYR A 152 0.55 10.63 7.34
C TYR A 152 1.90 11.27 7.65
N GLY A 153 3.01 10.58 7.41
CA GLY A 153 4.34 11.00 7.84
C GLY A 153 4.85 12.28 7.17
N ASP A 154 4.56 12.44 5.86
CA ASP A 154 4.99 13.63 5.11
C ASP A 154 3.88 14.69 4.97
N GLN A 155 2.59 14.29 4.92
CA GLN A 155 1.49 15.22 4.65
C GLN A 155 0.64 15.54 5.89
N GLY A 156 0.81 14.83 7.01
CA GLY A 156 0.05 15.03 8.24
C GLY A 156 -1.43 14.69 8.11
N LEU A 157 -1.82 13.87 7.15
CA LEU A 157 -3.21 13.47 6.92
C LEU A 157 -3.48 12.11 7.57
N ILE A 158 -4.62 11.97 8.23
CA ILE A 158 -5.05 10.67 8.74
C ILE A 158 -5.24 9.70 7.59
N ALA A 159 -4.60 8.54 7.65
CA ALA A 159 -4.65 7.55 6.58
C ALA A 159 -4.74 6.12 7.13
N TYR A 160 -5.53 5.29 6.45
CA TYR A 160 -5.60 3.85 6.73
C TYR A 160 -5.57 3.07 5.43
N THR A 161 -5.00 1.87 5.46
CA THR A 161 -5.23 0.86 4.43
C THR A 161 -6.32 -0.11 4.93
N PRO A 162 -7.55 0.00 4.40
CA PRO A 162 -8.54 -1.06 4.58
C PRO A 162 -8.16 -2.26 3.70
N GLU A 163 -7.78 -3.36 4.32
CA GLU A 163 -7.56 -4.65 3.67
C GLU A 163 -8.89 -5.42 3.67
N VAL A 164 -9.67 -5.27 2.59
CA VAL A 164 -11.03 -5.83 2.56
C VAL A 164 -11.06 -7.26 2.03
N GLY A 165 -11.96 -8.06 2.58
CA GLY A 165 -12.13 -9.45 2.19
C GLY A 165 -11.17 -10.40 2.91
N SER A 166 -11.49 -11.70 2.83
CA SER A 166 -10.71 -12.79 3.42
C SER A 166 -10.05 -13.66 2.34
N SER A 167 -9.09 -14.48 2.74
CA SER A 167 -8.46 -15.46 1.85
C SER A 167 -9.45 -16.42 1.18
N SER A 168 -10.57 -16.73 1.85
CA SER A 168 -11.61 -17.60 1.30
C SER A 168 -12.45 -16.93 0.20
N GLN A 169 -12.47 -15.60 0.15
CA GLN A 169 -13.16 -14.81 -0.88
C GLN A 169 -12.26 -14.56 -2.10
N GLY A 170 -10.95 -14.75 -1.95
CA GLY A 170 -9.97 -14.52 -3.00
C GLY A 170 -9.75 -13.03 -3.31
N PHE A 171 -9.22 -12.76 -4.51
CA PHE A 171 -8.94 -11.41 -5.01
C PHE A 171 -10.06 -10.81 -5.87
N TRP A 172 -11.23 -11.44 -5.91
CA TRP A 172 -12.41 -11.01 -6.68
C TRP A 172 -13.67 -11.14 -5.88
#